data_66cb587420902878ad666166a8ff5870
#
_entry.id   66cb587420902878ad666166a8ff5870
#
_cell.length_a   1.000
_cell.length_b   1.000
_cell.length_c   1.000
_cell.angle_alpha   90.00
_cell.angle_beta   90.00
_cell.angle_gamma   90.00
#
_symmetry.space_group_name_H-M   'P 1'
#
loop_
_entity.id
_entity.type
_entity.pdbx_description
1 polymer ?
#
loop_
_entity_poly.entity_id
_entity_poly.type
_entity_poly.pdbx_seq_one_letter_code
_entity_poly.pdbx_strand_id
1 'polypeptide(L)'
;ISHEGQHYDDFLSLGWSKNQIINQFNKKTNLSFGAFYNETLISFILGDLFNIEKITEYEILLIYVCKNFRKKGLGTKLLNKIEENNTLLKKIYLEVSKNNVEGISFYTKMKFMGIHTRKNYFFIKNKHIDALTMIKIY
;
A
#
# COMPACT_ATOMS: atom_id res chain seq x y z
N ILE A 1 14.50 -9.22 -0.65
CA ILE A 1 13.59 -10.18 -1.31
C ILE A 1 13.45 -11.46 -0.49
N SER A 2 14.55 -12.00 0.04
CA SER A 2 14.51 -13.20 0.87
C SER A 2 13.67 -13.04 2.15
N HIS A 3 13.50 -11.82 2.63
CA HIS A 3 12.74 -11.53 3.85
C HIS A 3 11.23 -11.51 3.63
N GLU A 4 10.79 -11.34 2.41
CA GLU A 4 9.37 -11.24 2.07
C GLU A 4 8.63 -12.54 2.26
N GLY A 5 9.33 -13.67 2.10
CA GLY A 5 8.75 -15.01 2.23
C GLY A 5 8.11 -15.27 3.58
N GLN A 6 8.59 -14.63 4.65
CA GLN A 6 8.05 -14.81 5.99
C GLN A 6 6.65 -14.22 6.18
N HIS A 7 6.20 -13.37 5.26
CA HIS A 7 4.94 -12.63 5.40
C HIS A 7 3.89 -13.04 4.38
N TYR A 8 4.17 -14.01 3.51
CA TYR A 8 3.25 -14.34 2.42
C TYR A 8 1.88 -14.83 2.90
N ASP A 9 1.80 -15.50 4.05
CA ASP A 9 0.52 -15.93 4.59
C ASP A 9 -0.35 -14.72 5.00
N ASP A 10 0.28 -13.70 5.56
CA ASP A 10 -0.39 -12.44 5.89
C ASP A 10 -0.84 -11.70 4.63
N PHE A 11 -0.01 -11.71 3.58
CA PHE A 11 -0.33 -11.07 2.31
C PHE A 11 -1.53 -11.71 1.64
N LEU A 12 -1.65 -13.04 1.70
CA LEU A 12 -2.81 -13.74 1.18
C LEU A 12 -4.10 -13.30 1.85
N SER A 13 -4.07 -13.05 3.15
CA SER A 13 -5.24 -12.55 3.88
C SER A 13 -5.64 -11.13 3.46
N LEU A 14 -4.72 -10.39 2.83
CA LEU A 14 -4.97 -9.06 2.28
C LEU A 14 -5.29 -9.10 0.78
N GLY A 15 -5.36 -10.29 0.19
CA GLY A 15 -5.67 -10.46 -1.21
C GLY A 15 -4.46 -10.48 -2.14
N TRP A 16 -3.24 -10.65 -1.61
CA TRP A 16 -2.00 -10.67 -2.39
C TRP A 16 -1.34 -12.04 -2.37
N SER A 17 -1.08 -12.60 -3.56
CA SER A 17 -0.28 -13.82 -3.70
C SER A 17 1.21 -13.47 -3.79
N LYS A 18 2.04 -14.47 -3.53
CA LYS A 18 3.50 -14.36 -3.70
C LYS A 18 3.87 -13.90 -5.12
N ASN A 19 3.23 -14.49 -6.14
CA ASN A 19 3.53 -14.15 -7.54
C ASN A 19 3.13 -12.71 -7.86
N GLN A 20 2.02 -12.22 -7.33
CA GLN A 20 1.59 -10.85 -7.52
C GLN A 20 2.61 -9.87 -6.95
N ILE A 21 3.15 -10.15 -5.76
CA ILE A 21 4.16 -9.30 -5.13
C ILE A 21 5.45 -9.30 -5.94
N ILE A 22 5.93 -10.48 -6.36
CA ILE A 22 7.15 -10.59 -7.17
C ILE A 22 6.97 -9.86 -8.51
N ASN A 23 5.83 -10.04 -9.17
CA ASN A 23 5.55 -9.36 -10.43
C ASN A 23 5.53 -7.84 -10.26
N GLN A 24 5.02 -7.34 -9.13
CA GLN A 24 5.02 -5.91 -8.86
C GLN A 24 6.43 -5.33 -8.78
N PHE A 25 7.37 -6.03 -8.14
CA PHE A 25 8.75 -5.56 -8.07
C PHE A 25 9.44 -5.49 -9.44
N ASN A 26 8.97 -6.24 -10.41
CA ASN A 26 9.54 -6.27 -11.75
C ASN A 26 8.95 -5.20 -12.69
N LYS A 27 7.93 -4.47 -12.27
CA LYS A 27 7.35 -3.41 -13.08
C LYS A 27 8.25 -2.18 -13.11
N LYS A 28 8.31 -1.51 -14.26
CA LYS A 28 9.08 -0.27 -14.42
C LYS A 28 8.54 0.87 -13.57
N THR A 29 7.23 0.86 -13.29
CA THR A 29 6.57 1.89 -12.48
C THR A 29 6.73 1.66 -10.99
N ASN A 30 7.22 0.50 -10.57
CA ASN A 30 7.34 0.17 -9.16
C ASN A 30 8.21 1.17 -8.41
N LEU A 31 7.66 1.71 -7.33
CA LEU A 31 8.40 2.49 -6.35
C LEU A 31 7.95 2.03 -4.98
N SER A 32 8.84 1.35 -4.28
CA SER A 32 8.52 0.70 -3.02
C SER A 32 9.66 0.92 -2.03
N PHE A 33 9.33 1.01 -0.76
CA PHE A 33 10.30 1.15 0.31
C PHE A 33 9.99 0.17 1.42
N GLY A 34 11.02 -0.28 2.10
CA GLY A 34 10.89 -1.18 3.23
C GLY A 34 11.67 -0.69 4.43
N ALA A 35 11.28 -1.13 5.61
CA ALA A 35 12.01 -0.90 6.84
C ALA A 35 12.48 -2.23 7.41
N PHE A 36 13.70 -2.23 7.92
CA PHE A 36 14.35 -3.41 8.46
C PHE A 36 14.71 -3.21 9.91
N TYR A 37 14.59 -4.27 10.68
CA TYR A 37 15.09 -4.35 12.05
C TYR A 37 15.94 -5.62 12.16
N ASN A 38 17.24 -5.46 12.49
CA ASN A 38 18.18 -6.57 12.54
C ASN A 38 18.14 -7.43 11.27
N GLU A 39 18.21 -6.78 10.10
CA GLU A 39 18.22 -7.43 8.79
C GLU A 39 16.90 -8.14 8.40
N THR A 40 15.86 -7.99 9.21
CA THR A 40 14.54 -8.55 8.93
C THR A 40 13.61 -7.45 8.41
N LEU A 41 12.94 -7.70 7.29
CA LEU A 41 11.93 -6.78 6.76
C LEU A 41 10.72 -6.80 7.68
N ILE A 42 10.40 -5.65 8.27
CA ILE A 42 9.30 -5.53 9.23
C ILE A 42 8.13 -4.70 8.72
N SER A 43 8.36 -3.91 7.69
CA SER A 43 7.28 -3.13 7.06
C SER A 43 7.70 -2.72 5.66
N PHE A 44 6.69 -2.45 4.80
CA PHE A 44 6.97 -1.90 3.47
C PHE A 44 5.74 -1.19 2.91
N ILE A 45 6.00 -0.32 1.94
CA ILE A 45 5.00 0.25 1.05
C ILE A 45 5.30 -0.23 -0.37
N LEU A 46 4.29 -0.77 -1.02
CA LEU A 46 4.36 -1.29 -2.38
C LEU A 46 3.47 -0.42 -3.25
N GLY A 47 3.99 0.07 -4.35
CA GLY A 47 3.19 0.91 -5.22
C GLY A 47 3.80 1.24 -6.56
N ASP A 48 3.05 1.98 -7.37
CA ASP A 48 3.43 2.42 -8.70
C ASP A 48 3.48 3.94 -8.78
N LEU A 49 4.56 4.46 -9.33
CA LEU A 49 4.72 5.88 -9.63
C LEU A 49 4.47 6.11 -11.11
N PHE A 50 3.53 6.98 -11.42
CA PHE A 50 3.19 7.35 -12.80
C PHE A 50 3.55 8.81 -13.04
N ASN A 51 4.21 9.07 -14.17
CA ASN A 51 4.51 10.43 -14.62
C ASN A 51 3.99 10.57 -16.04
N ILE A 52 2.80 11.14 -16.18
CA ILE A 52 2.11 11.31 -17.46
C ILE A 52 1.91 12.80 -17.69
N GLU A 53 2.41 13.34 -18.81
CA GLU A 53 2.25 14.74 -19.20
C GLU A 53 2.63 15.72 -18.08
N LYS A 54 3.75 15.46 -17.39
CA LYS A 54 4.27 16.26 -16.27
C LYS A 54 3.42 16.19 -14.99
N ILE A 55 2.44 15.30 -14.94
CA ILE A 55 1.67 15.03 -13.73
C ILE A 55 2.20 13.76 -13.09
N THR A 56 2.60 13.86 -11.84
CA THR A 56 3.12 12.74 -11.08
C THR A 56 2.07 12.26 -10.08
N GLU A 57 1.72 10.99 -10.17
CA GLU A 57 0.76 10.34 -9.27
C GLU A 57 1.35 9.02 -8.76
N TYR A 58 0.96 8.66 -7.55
CA TYR A 58 1.39 7.39 -6.96
C TYR A 58 0.17 6.58 -6.58
N GLU A 59 0.18 5.29 -6.91
CA GLU A 59 -0.83 4.34 -6.45
C GLU A 59 -0.24 3.47 -5.36
N ILE A 60 -0.83 3.52 -4.16
CA ILE A 60 -0.48 2.58 -3.10
C ILE A 60 -1.21 1.27 -3.38
N LEU A 61 -0.45 0.21 -3.55
CA LEU A 61 -0.99 -1.14 -3.73
C LEU A 61 -1.11 -1.87 -2.39
N LEU A 62 -0.15 -1.68 -1.51
CA LEU A 62 -0.14 -2.32 -0.20
C LEU A 62 0.79 -1.57 0.76
N ILE A 63 0.31 -1.30 1.97
CA ILE A 63 1.19 -0.95 3.10
C ILE A 63 1.06 -2.09 4.10
N TYR A 64 2.20 -2.65 4.49
CA TYR A 64 2.25 -3.75 5.43
C TYR A 64 3.20 -3.42 6.57
N VAL A 65 2.76 -3.70 7.79
CA VAL A 65 3.58 -3.60 9.00
C VAL A 65 3.42 -4.89 9.79
N CYS A 66 4.53 -5.53 10.13
CA CYS A 66 4.54 -6.72 10.97
C CYS A 66 3.78 -6.46 12.27
N LYS A 67 3.02 -7.45 12.72
CA LYS A 67 2.13 -7.33 13.88
C LYS A 67 2.81 -6.71 15.11
N ASN A 68 4.03 -7.17 15.44
CA ASN A 68 4.74 -6.72 16.63
C ASN A 68 5.33 -5.31 16.50
N PHE A 69 5.28 -4.72 15.31
CA PHE A 69 5.84 -3.39 15.02
C PHE A 69 4.76 -2.37 14.68
N ARG A 70 3.48 -2.73 14.83
CA ARG A 70 2.35 -1.83 14.55
C ARG A 70 2.22 -0.76 15.61
N LYS A 71 1.53 0.35 15.25
CA LYS A 71 1.26 1.49 16.13
C LYS A 71 2.54 2.20 16.61
N LYS A 72 3.62 2.10 15.84
CA LYS A 72 4.90 2.76 16.11
C LYS A 72 5.28 3.79 15.03
N GLY A 73 4.33 4.13 14.17
CA GLY A 73 4.54 5.15 13.14
C GLY A 73 5.25 4.68 11.89
N LEU A 74 5.44 3.38 11.67
CA LEU A 74 6.16 2.86 10.50
C LEU A 74 5.39 3.12 9.20
N GLY A 75 4.06 2.93 9.20
CA GLY A 75 3.24 3.24 8.03
C GLY A 75 3.35 4.71 7.63
N THR A 76 3.32 5.59 8.61
CA THR A 76 3.49 7.04 8.39
C THR A 76 4.86 7.35 7.80
N LYS A 77 5.93 6.74 8.31
CA LYS A 77 7.27 6.94 7.78
C LYS A 77 7.41 6.46 6.35
N LEU A 78 6.79 5.34 6.01
CA LEU A 78 6.81 4.81 4.64
C LEU A 78 6.10 5.75 3.68
N LEU A 79 4.92 6.25 4.06
CA LEU A 79 4.18 7.20 3.24
C LEU A 79 4.94 8.51 3.08
N ASN A 80 5.53 9.02 4.16
CA ASN A 80 6.36 10.23 4.11
C ASN A 80 7.55 10.04 3.16
N LYS A 81 8.11 8.84 3.09
CA LYS A 81 9.21 8.54 2.17
C LYS A 81 8.81 8.72 0.71
N ILE A 82 7.60 8.32 0.36
CA ILE A 82 7.06 8.57 -0.98
C ILE A 82 6.91 10.07 -1.23
N GLU A 83 6.33 10.80 -0.28
CA GLU A 83 6.10 12.24 -0.41
C GLU A 83 7.39 13.03 -0.52
N GLU A 84 8.39 12.71 0.32
CA GLU A 84 9.67 13.42 0.35
C GLU A 84 10.48 13.24 -0.95
N ASN A 85 10.42 12.06 -1.55
CA ASN A 85 11.19 11.76 -2.76
C ASN A 85 10.50 12.19 -4.05
N ASN A 86 9.27 12.69 -3.96
CA ASN A 86 8.47 13.03 -5.13
C ASN A 86 7.78 14.39 -4.93
N THR A 87 8.57 15.47 -4.92
CA THR A 87 8.09 16.82 -4.60
C THR A 87 7.08 17.37 -5.63
N LEU A 88 7.02 16.78 -6.83
CA LEU A 88 6.06 17.16 -7.87
C LEU A 88 4.79 16.30 -7.83
N LEU A 89 4.64 15.49 -6.81
CA LEU A 89 3.49 14.61 -6.65
C LEU A 89 2.20 15.42 -6.53
N LYS A 90 1.20 15.07 -7.34
CA LYS A 90 -0.10 15.74 -7.34
C LYS A 90 -1.18 14.95 -6.62
N LYS A 91 -1.06 13.62 -6.61
CA LYS A 91 -2.08 12.77 -6.03
C LYS A 91 -1.48 11.44 -5.61
N ILE A 92 -1.93 10.93 -4.49
CA ILE A 92 -1.78 9.52 -4.11
C ILE A 92 -3.17 8.92 -4.03
N TYR A 93 -3.35 7.73 -4.59
CA TYR A 93 -4.64 7.04 -4.52
C TYR A 93 -4.45 5.57 -4.20
N LEU A 94 -5.51 4.93 -3.76
CA LEU A 94 -5.52 3.52 -3.37
C LEU A 94 -6.93 2.95 -3.40
N GLU A 95 -7.00 1.62 -3.45
CA GLU A 95 -8.20 0.86 -3.20
C GLU A 95 -7.99 0.06 -1.91
N VAL A 96 -8.85 0.23 -0.94
CA VAL A 96 -8.78 -0.52 0.32
C VAL A 96 -10.07 -1.29 0.54
N SER A 97 -9.96 -2.54 1.02
CA SER A 97 -11.13 -3.34 1.37
C SER A 97 -11.98 -2.59 2.40
N LYS A 98 -13.29 -2.54 2.20
CA LYS A 98 -14.21 -1.96 3.18
C LYS A 98 -14.16 -2.66 4.53
N ASN A 99 -13.69 -3.90 4.56
CA ASN A 99 -13.53 -4.66 5.81
C ASN A 99 -12.24 -4.31 6.55
N ASN A 100 -11.31 -3.60 5.90
CA ASN A 100 -10.04 -3.20 6.50
C ASN A 100 -10.22 -1.88 7.27
N VAL A 101 -10.83 -1.97 8.43
CA VAL A 101 -11.15 -0.81 9.28
C VAL A 101 -9.87 -0.09 9.72
N GLU A 102 -8.83 -0.85 10.08
CA GLU A 102 -7.55 -0.27 10.51
C GLU A 102 -6.88 0.50 9.38
N GLY A 103 -6.89 -0.06 8.17
CA GLY A 103 -6.32 0.60 6.98
C GLY A 103 -7.07 1.88 6.67
N ILE A 104 -8.39 1.85 6.63
CA ILE A 104 -9.21 3.04 6.38
C ILE A 104 -8.93 4.12 7.42
N SER A 105 -8.86 3.74 8.70
CA SER A 105 -8.55 4.66 9.78
C SER A 105 -7.16 5.30 9.61
N PHE A 106 -6.16 4.50 9.24
CA PHE A 106 -4.81 4.98 8.98
C PHE A 106 -4.80 6.01 7.86
N TYR A 107 -5.41 5.67 6.72
CA TYR A 107 -5.43 6.58 5.57
C TYR A 107 -6.20 7.86 5.87
N THR A 108 -7.29 7.77 6.62
CA THR A 108 -8.05 8.96 7.04
C THR A 108 -7.20 9.89 7.90
N LYS A 109 -6.45 9.33 8.84
CA LYS A 109 -5.50 10.13 9.66
C LYS A 109 -4.41 10.77 8.83
N MET A 110 -3.99 10.11 7.75
CA MET A 110 -2.98 10.63 6.83
C MET A 110 -3.57 11.61 5.79
N LYS A 111 -4.81 12.04 5.98
CA LYS A 111 -5.50 13.05 5.15
C LYS A 111 -5.99 12.53 3.81
N PHE A 112 -6.18 11.22 3.68
CA PHE A 112 -6.86 10.65 2.53
C PHE A 112 -8.38 10.79 2.71
N MET A 113 -9.07 10.87 1.58
CA MET A 113 -10.52 11.02 1.53
C MET A 113 -11.11 9.90 0.69
N GLY A 114 -12.19 9.27 1.18
CA GLY A 114 -12.94 8.29 0.40
C GLY A 114 -13.76 9.00 -0.67
N ILE A 115 -13.66 8.52 -1.91
CA ILE A 115 -14.35 9.17 -3.04
C ILE A 115 -15.30 8.23 -3.78
N HIS A 116 -15.13 6.92 -3.68
CA HIS A 116 -15.87 5.99 -4.50
C HIS A 116 -15.84 4.59 -3.88
N THR A 117 -16.93 3.84 -4.08
CA THR A 117 -17.00 2.42 -3.71
C THR A 117 -16.97 1.59 -4.99
N ARG A 118 -16.05 0.63 -5.06
CA ARG A 118 -15.99 -0.35 -6.15
C ARG A 118 -16.54 -1.67 -5.64
N LYS A 119 -17.71 -2.05 -6.12
CA LYS A 119 -18.37 -3.28 -5.70
C LYS A 119 -17.62 -4.50 -6.17
N ASN A 120 -17.51 -5.49 -5.28
CA ASN A 120 -16.90 -6.79 -5.57
C ASN A 120 -15.49 -6.71 -6.14
N TYR A 121 -14.73 -5.68 -5.76
CA TYR A 121 -13.39 -5.42 -6.29
C TYR A 121 -12.36 -6.46 -5.84
N PHE A 122 -12.42 -6.84 -4.56
CA PHE A 122 -11.54 -7.85 -4.00
C PHE A 122 -12.22 -9.21 -3.95
N PHE A 123 -11.45 -10.26 -4.14
CA PHE A 123 -11.89 -11.64 -3.91
C PHE A 123 -10.94 -12.24 -2.88
N ILE A 124 -11.37 -12.30 -1.62
CA ILE A 124 -10.56 -12.73 -0.49
C ILE A 124 -11.30 -13.82 0.27
N LYS A 125 -10.63 -14.96 0.51
CA LYS A 125 -11.22 -16.10 1.26
C LYS A 125 -12.58 -16.53 0.68
N ASN A 126 -12.64 -16.65 -0.65
CA ASN A 126 -13.84 -17.07 -1.38
C ASN A 126 -15.04 -16.11 -1.23
N LYS A 127 -14.78 -14.85 -0.91
CA LYS A 127 -15.82 -13.81 -0.81
C LYS A 127 -15.44 -12.59 -1.64
N HIS A 128 -16.43 -12.02 -2.30
CA HIS A 128 -16.30 -10.71 -2.94
C HIS A 128 -16.45 -9.63 -1.88
N ILE A 129 -15.53 -8.69 -1.86
CA ILE A 129 -15.51 -7.60 -0.90
C ILE A 129 -15.39 -6.28 -1.65
N ASP A 130 -16.22 -5.31 -1.27
CA ASP A 130 -16.18 -3.98 -1.85
C ASP A 130 -14.90 -3.25 -1.44
N ALA A 131 -14.42 -2.41 -2.34
CA ALA A 131 -13.30 -1.52 -2.08
C ALA A 131 -13.77 -0.08 -1.94
N LEU A 132 -13.10 0.64 -1.05
CA LEU A 132 -13.20 2.08 -0.97
C LEU A 132 -12.00 2.67 -1.69
N THR A 133 -12.26 3.52 -2.70
CA THR A 133 -11.20 4.30 -3.33
C THR A 133 -10.93 5.53 -2.47
N MET A 134 -9.68 5.72 -2.09
CA MET A 134 -9.27 6.88 -1.30
C MET A 134 -8.18 7.66 -2.02
N ILE A 135 -8.20 8.98 -1.88
CA ILE A 135 -7.21 9.86 -2.50
C ILE A 135 -6.69 10.90 -1.51
N LYS A 136 -5.47 11.34 -1.75
CA LYS A 136 -4.88 12.52 -1.14
C LYS A 136 -4.35 13.42 -2.26
N ILE A 137 -4.80 14.67 -2.28
CA ILE A 137 -4.41 15.68 -3.28
C ILE A 137 -3.36 16.59 -2.66
N TYR A 138 -2.36 16.96 -3.45
CA TYR A 138 -1.23 17.82 -3.04
C TYR A 138 -1.28 19.18 -3.74
#